data_6a14ee8c3e2bed2efcb66994bc006c0c
#
_entry.id   6a14ee8c3e2bed2efcb66994bc006c0c
#
_cell.length_a   1.000
_cell.length_b   1.000
_cell.length_c   1.000
_cell.angle_alpha   90.00
_cell.angle_beta   90.00
_cell.angle_gamma   90.00
#
_symmetry.space_group_name_H-M   'P 1'
#
loop_
_entity.id
_entity.type
_entity.pdbx_description
1 polymer ?
#
loop_
_entity_poly.entity_id
_entity_poly.type
_entity_poly.pdbx_seq_one_letter_code
_entity_poly.pdbx_strand_id
1 'polypeptide(L)' 'MRSNPAGDWTISDIERLCRSHGIDCRPPSGGGSHYKIAHAEIADILTIPARRPIKPKYIRLLVSFVRLVITSGVRRQT' A
#
# COMPACT_ATOMS: atom_id res chain seq x y z
N MET A 1 -9.49 -3.38 -12.05
CA MET A 1 -9.25 -2.91 -11.00
C MET A 1 -8.51 -1.72 -10.92
N ARG A 2 -7.45 -1.60 -11.52
CA ARG A 2 -6.73 -0.42 -11.52
C ARG A 2 -7.51 0.71 -12.11
N SER A 3 -8.56 0.40 -12.74
CA SER A 3 -9.27 1.42 -13.47
C SER A 3 -10.08 2.35 -12.60
N ASN A 4 -10.21 2.06 -11.33
CA ASN A 4 -11.09 2.88 -10.51
C ASN A 4 -10.47 3.19 -9.15
N PRO A 5 -9.48 4.10 -9.14
CA PRO A 5 -8.83 4.43 -7.88
C PRO A 5 -9.74 5.15 -6.91
N ALA A 6 -10.83 5.72 -7.39
CA ALA A 6 -11.78 6.38 -6.51
C ALA A 6 -12.91 5.47 -6.09
N GLY A 7 -12.84 4.20 -6.44
CA GLY A 7 -13.89 3.28 -6.09
C GLY A 7 -13.79 2.80 -4.66
N ASP A 8 -14.53 1.75 -4.38
CA ASP A 8 -14.62 1.22 -3.02
C ASP A 8 -13.48 0.28 -2.71
N TRP A 9 -12.33 0.84 -2.44
CA TRP A 9 -11.18 0.06 -2.02
C TRP A 9 -11.35 -0.38 -0.59
N THR A 10 -10.97 -1.60 -0.30
CA THR A 10 -10.97 -2.12 1.06
C THR A 10 -9.55 -2.51 1.44
N ILE A 11 -9.37 -2.81 2.73
CA ILE A 11 -8.07 -3.24 3.19
C ILE A 11 -7.65 -4.55 2.52
N SER A 12 -8.60 -5.42 2.21
CA SER A 12 -8.29 -6.66 1.50
C SER A 12 -7.68 -6.37 0.13
N ASP A 13 -8.19 -5.37 -0.56
CA ASP A 13 -7.63 -4.98 -1.85
C ASP A 13 -6.20 -4.51 -1.69
N ILE A 14 -5.95 -3.72 -0.66
CA ILE A 14 -4.62 -3.19 -0.40
C ILE A 14 -3.66 -4.32 -0.04
N GLU A 15 -4.10 -5.25 0.79
CA GLU A 15 -3.26 -6.39 1.16
C GLU A 15 -2.88 -7.22 -0.06
N ARG A 16 -3.84 -7.41 -0.96
CA ARG A 16 -3.58 -8.18 -2.16
C ARG A 16 -2.58 -7.47 -3.07
N LEU A 17 -2.75 -6.17 -3.21
CA LEU A 17 -1.83 -5.39 -4.03
C LEU A 17 -0.41 -5.43 -3.45
N CYS A 18 -0.31 -5.24 -2.14
CA CYS A 18 0.99 -5.27 -1.48
C CYS A 18 1.66 -6.62 -1.64
N ARG A 19 0.89 -7.69 -1.47
CA ARG A 19 1.45 -9.03 -1.59
C ARG A 19 1.99 -9.28 -2.99
N SER A 20 1.31 -8.78 -3.99
CA SER A 20 1.75 -9.01 -5.36
C SER A 20 3.02 -8.25 -5.70
N HIS A 21 3.42 -7.29 -4.88
CA HIS A 21 4.65 -6.52 -5.11
C HIS A 21 5.69 -6.73 -4.01
N GLY A 22 5.48 -7.71 -3.14
CA GLY A 22 6.42 -7.97 -2.08
C GLY A 22 6.49 -6.87 -1.03
N ILE A 23 5.39 -6.16 -0.84
CA ILE A 23 5.30 -5.07 0.13
C ILE A 23 4.67 -5.59 1.40
N ASP A 24 5.23 -5.22 2.54
CA ASP A 24 4.65 -5.59 3.83
C ASP A 24 3.42 -4.75 4.11
N CYS A 25 2.35 -5.41 4.49
CA CYS A 25 1.14 -4.74 4.90
C CYS A 25 0.78 -5.28 6.28
N ARG A 26 1.15 -4.54 7.30
CA ARG A 26 0.99 -5.01 8.67
C ARG A 26 -0.28 -4.47 9.30
N PRO A 27 -1.08 -5.35 9.88
CA PRO A 27 -2.31 -4.92 10.53
C PRO A 27 -1.99 -4.16 11.81
N PRO A 28 -2.93 -3.34 12.29
CA PRO A 28 -2.74 -2.65 13.55
C PRO A 28 -2.70 -3.65 14.69
N SER A 29 -1.96 -3.30 15.73
CA SER A 29 -1.92 -4.12 16.92
C SER A 29 -2.52 -3.33 18.08
N GLY A 30 -3.03 -4.04 19.07
CA GLY A 30 -3.55 -3.39 20.25
C GLY A 30 -4.77 -2.53 20.01
N GLY A 31 -5.62 -2.91 19.09
CA GLY A 31 -6.86 -2.19 18.87
C GLY A 31 -6.76 -0.97 17.99
N GLY A 32 -5.61 -0.75 17.36
CA GLY A 32 -5.46 0.37 16.44
C GLY A 32 -6.28 0.16 15.18
N SER A 33 -6.32 1.17 14.34
CA SER A 33 -7.09 1.09 13.09
C SER A 33 -6.26 1.48 11.87
N HIS A 34 -4.95 1.53 12.01
CA HIS A 34 -4.08 1.92 10.90
C HIS A 34 -3.17 0.78 10.48
N TYR A 35 -3.15 0.50 9.20
CA TYR A 35 -2.24 -0.48 8.63
C TYR A 35 -0.94 0.20 8.25
N LYS A 36 0.17 -0.50 8.42
CA LYS A 36 1.48 0.04 8.06
C LYS A 36 1.99 -0.67 6.83
N ILE A 37 2.29 0.13 5.82
CA ILE A 37 2.78 -0.37 4.53
C ILE A 37 4.27 -0.06 4.47
N ALA A 38 5.09 -1.08 4.28
CA ALA A 38 6.53 -0.90 4.30
C ALA A 38 7.22 -1.81 3.29
N HIS A 39 8.39 -1.41 2.87
CA HIS A 39 9.20 -2.20 1.95
C HIS A 39 10.66 -1.96 2.26
N ALA A 40 11.47 -3.00 2.13
CA ALA A 40 12.89 -2.94 2.49
C ALA A 40 13.65 -1.87 1.71
N GLU A 41 13.23 -1.59 0.49
CA GLU A 41 13.91 -0.62 -0.36
C GLU A 41 13.42 0.80 -0.17
N ILE A 42 12.37 1.00 0.60
CA ILE A 42 11.76 2.31 0.80
C ILE A 42 11.90 2.70 2.25
N ALA A 43 12.52 3.84 2.50
CA ALA A 43 12.75 4.28 3.87
C ALA A 43 11.47 4.69 4.59
N ASP A 44 10.55 5.27 3.86
CA ASP A 44 9.31 5.76 4.46
C ASP A 44 8.30 4.65 4.68
N ILE A 45 7.50 4.81 5.71
CA ILE A 45 6.41 3.89 5.99
C ILE A 45 5.11 4.62 5.73
N LEU A 46 4.25 3.99 4.93
CA LEU A 46 2.94 4.56 4.63
C LEU A 46 1.92 3.99 5.60
N THR A 47 1.12 4.86 6.20
CA THR A 47 0.10 4.44 7.14
C THR A 47 -1.27 4.71 6.54
N ILE A 48 -2.12 3.70 6.52
CA ILE A 48 -3.46 3.79 5.92
C ILE A 48 -4.50 3.36 6.94
N PRO A 49 -5.50 4.22 7.21
CA PRO A 49 -6.59 3.83 8.12
C PRO A 49 -7.44 2.74 7.50
N ALA A 50 -7.85 1.79 8.33
CA ALA A 50 -8.60 0.63 7.85
C ALA A 50 -10.10 0.90 7.77
N ARG A 51 -10.47 2.08 7.33
CA ARG A 51 -11.87 2.44 7.19
C ARG A 51 -12.38 2.14 5.82
N ARG A 52 -13.63 1.83 5.72
CA ARG A 52 -14.23 1.60 4.42
C ARG A 52 -15.16 2.72 4.07
N PRO A 53 -15.11 3.16 2.83
CA PRO A 53 -14.09 2.84 1.85
C PRO A 53 -12.81 3.58 2.17
N ILE A 54 -11.69 3.10 1.63
CA ILE A 54 -10.41 3.80 1.80
C ILE A 54 -10.48 5.08 0.98
N LYS A 55 -10.14 6.19 1.60
CA LYS A 55 -10.23 7.46 0.91
C LYS A 55 -9.27 7.54 -0.27
N PRO A 56 -9.68 8.22 -1.35
CA PRO A 56 -8.83 8.30 -2.54
C PRO A 56 -7.43 8.81 -2.31
N LYS A 57 -7.25 9.72 -1.35
CA LYS A 57 -5.91 10.24 -1.08
C LYS A 57 -4.96 9.14 -0.62
N TYR A 58 -5.47 8.18 0.12
CA TYR A 58 -4.62 7.08 0.58
C TYR A 58 -4.33 6.11 -0.56
N ILE A 59 -5.30 5.94 -1.46
CA ILE A 59 -5.06 5.11 -2.63
C ILE A 59 -3.98 5.73 -3.51
N ARG A 60 -4.01 7.04 -3.67
CA ARG A 60 -2.97 7.71 -4.46
C ARG A 60 -1.59 7.56 -3.81
N LEU A 61 -1.54 7.65 -2.48
CA LEU A 61 -0.28 7.45 -1.77
C LEU A 61 0.22 6.03 -1.96
N LEU A 62 -0.69 5.07 -1.91
CA LEU A 62 -0.34 3.67 -2.12
C LEU A 62 0.20 3.45 -3.53
N VAL A 63 -0.44 4.02 -4.52
CA VAL A 63 0.02 3.89 -5.90
C VAL A 63 1.42 4.46 -6.05
N SER A 64 1.68 5.61 -5.44
CA SER A 64 3.02 6.19 -5.48
C SER A 64 4.04 5.28 -4.80
N PHE A 65 3.66 4.69 -3.69
CA PHE A 65 4.54 3.76 -2.97
C PHE A 65 4.87 2.55 -3.84
N VAL A 66 3.85 2.00 -4.50
CA VAL A 66 4.06 0.84 -5.38
C VAL A 66 5.01 1.21 -6.51
N ARG A 67 4.86 2.41 -7.06
CA ARG A 67 5.75 2.85 -8.13
C ARG A 67 7.19 2.93 -7.67
N LEU A 68 7.41 3.41 -6.45
CA LEU A 68 8.75 3.46 -5.90
C LEU A 68 9.34 2.06 -5.76
N VAL A 69 8.53 1.11 -5.33
CA VAL A 69 8.97 -0.27 -5.19
C VAL A 69 9.35 -0.85 -6.54
N ILE A 70 8.53 -0.61 -7.55
CA ILE A 70 8.80 -1.12 -8.89
C ILE A 70 10.09 -0.51 -9.43
N THR A 71 10.25 0.78 -9.24
CA THR A 71 11.45 1.47 -9.71
C THR A 71 12.70 0.93 -9.03
N SER A 72 12.63 0.71 -7.73
CA SER A 72 13.75 0.16 -6.99
C SER A 72 14.11 -1.22 -7.50
N GLY A 73 13.09 -2.04 -7.77
CA GLY A 73 13.34 -3.37 -8.29
C GLY A 73 14.01 -3.35 -9.65
N VAL A 74 13.56 -2.46 -10.51
CA VAL A 74 14.16 -2.34 -11.83
C VAL A 74 15.62 -1.93 -11.71
N ARG A 75 15.90 -0.96 -10.84
CA ARG A 75 17.27 -0.51 -10.68
C ARG A 75 18.17 -1.61 -10.17
N ARG A 76 17.67 -2.42 -9.27
CA ARG A 76 18.48 -3.47 -8.67
C ARG A 76 18.80 -4.55 -9.66
N GLN A 77 18.02 -4.68 -10.70
CA GLN A 77 18.25 -5.71 -11.70
C GLN A 77 19.27 -5.29 -12.75
N THR A 78 19.61 -4.06 -12.78
CA THR A 78 20.63 -3.62 -13.73
C THR A 78 21.99 -3.64 -13.06
#